data_bbc8f2f9f56eba262cfbbff1617a162b
#
_entry.id   bbc8f2f9f56eba262cfbbff1617a162b
#
_cell.length_a   1.000
_cell.length_b   1.000
_cell.length_c   1.000
_cell.angle_alpha   90.00
_cell.angle_beta   90.00
_cell.angle_gamma   90.00
#
_symmetry.space_group_name_H-M   'P 1'
#
loop_
_entity.id
_entity.type
_entity.pdbx_description
1 polymer ?
#
loop_
_entity_poly.entity_id
_entity_poly.type
_entity_poly.pdbx_seq_one_letter_code
_entity_poly.pdbx_strand_id
1 'polypeptide(L)'
;CTHPDGHNHSGNIHVHIVIGSIRTREVERKPYMQKPRDWREGMKHSSTAQTMRHLRVAVMEMCECADLHQINLLEAQGNRVSEREYWARRRGQKRLDQANARLIVAGQKPKQTVYQTELETLRKQIDSVLKKATTFEEFSALLMQEHGVAVKESRGRLSYCPPNRVKFITARKLSKKFEKKQVLAALAQNIRLAPTIQPIATDKPDRIQK
;
A
#
# COMPACT_ATOMS: atom_id res chain seq x y z
N CYS A 1 -18.99 7.30 -22.50
CA CYS A 1 -19.31 5.89 -22.66
C CYS A 1 -19.50 5.25 -21.28
N THR A 2 -20.62 4.61 -21.07
CA THR A 2 -20.97 3.89 -19.84
C THR A 2 -20.87 2.40 -20.09
N HIS A 3 -20.25 1.66 -19.18
CA HIS A 3 -20.14 0.21 -19.22
C HIS A 3 -20.95 -0.38 -18.04
N PRO A 4 -22.23 -0.75 -18.28
CA PRO A 4 -23.14 -1.16 -17.21
C PRO A 4 -22.82 -2.57 -16.67
N ASP A 5 -22.16 -3.40 -17.45
CA ASP A 5 -21.72 -4.76 -17.09
C ASP A 5 -20.25 -4.85 -16.66
N GLY A 6 -19.57 -3.71 -16.66
CA GLY A 6 -18.14 -3.63 -16.45
C GLY A 6 -17.33 -4.11 -17.66
N HIS A 7 -15.99 -4.00 -17.56
CA HIS A 7 -15.09 -4.52 -18.59
C HIS A 7 -14.94 -6.04 -18.41
N ASN A 8 -15.16 -6.81 -19.49
CA ASN A 8 -15.10 -8.28 -19.47
C ASN A 8 -16.04 -8.93 -18.42
N HIS A 9 -17.26 -8.44 -18.29
CA HIS A 9 -18.26 -8.94 -17.33
C HIS A 9 -17.76 -8.92 -15.87
N SER A 10 -16.97 -7.93 -15.52
CA SER A 10 -16.42 -7.79 -14.16
C SER A 10 -17.44 -7.34 -13.11
N GLY A 11 -18.61 -6.88 -13.52
CA GLY A 11 -19.63 -6.26 -12.68
C GLY A 11 -19.28 -4.84 -12.21
N ASN A 12 -18.10 -4.31 -12.55
CA ASN A 12 -17.71 -2.95 -12.21
C ASN A 12 -18.31 -1.95 -13.19
N ILE A 13 -19.42 -1.35 -12.81
CA ILE A 13 -20.03 -0.25 -13.57
C ILE A 13 -19.08 0.94 -13.56
N HIS A 14 -18.75 1.46 -14.73
CA HIS A 14 -17.88 2.64 -14.83
C HIS A 14 -18.19 3.46 -16.08
N VAL A 15 -17.78 4.74 -16.02
CA VAL A 15 -17.99 5.71 -17.09
C VAL A 15 -16.64 6.26 -17.54
N HIS A 16 -16.46 6.33 -18.87
CA HIS A 16 -15.36 7.04 -19.47
C HIS A 16 -15.81 8.44 -19.90
N ILE A 17 -15.14 9.46 -19.35
CA ILE A 17 -15.37 10.86 -19.72
C ILE A 17 -14.18 11.34 -20.53
N VAL A 18 -14.41 11.76 -21.76
CA VAL A 18 -13.39 12.40 -22.61
C VAL A 18 -13.63 13.91 -22.60
N ILE A 19 -12.60 14.64 -22.17
CA ILE A 19 -12.62 16.10 -22.11
C ILE A 19 -11.77 16.65 -23.24
N GLY A 20 -12.35 17.51 -24.08
CA GLY A 20 -11.62 18.19 -25.14
C GLY A 20 -10.46 19.03 -24.59
N SER A 21 -9.38 19.13 -25.33
CA SER A 21 -8.19 19.88 -24.91
C SER A 21 -8.40 21.39 -24.94
N ILE A 22 -9.36 21.87 -25.73
CA ILE A 22 -9.64 23.31 -25.92
C ILE A 22 -11.07 23.59 -25.49
N ARG A 23 -11.26 24.68 -24.76
CA ARG A 23 -12.57 25.16 -24.34
C ARG A 23 -13.31 25.76 -25.53
N THR A 24 -14.52 25.33 -25.77
CA THR A 24 -15.35 25.73 -26.92
C THR A 24 -16.26 26.93 -26.63
N ARG A 25 -16.37 27.35 -25.34
CA ARG A 25 -17.15 28.51 -24.94
C ARG A 25 -16.61 29.09 -23.63
N GLU A 26 -16.84 30.36 -23.38
CA GLU A 26 -16.57 30.95 -22.07
C GLU A 26 -17.48 30.35 -21.00
N VAL A 27 -16.93 30.23 -19.80
CA VAL A 27 -17.66 29.78 -18.60
C VAL A 27 -17.34 30.72 -17.44
N GLU A 28 -18.13 30.69 -16.43
CA GLU A 28 -17.84 31.41 -15.19
C GLU A 28 -16.55 30.87 -14.56
N ARG A 29 -15.65 31.78 -14.13
CA ARG A 29 -14.42 31.38 -13.45
C ARG A 29 -14.72 30.73 -12.09
N LYS A 30 -14.29 29.54 -11.89
CA LYS A 30 -14.45 28.80 -10.63
C LYS A 30 -13.16 28.82 -9.80
N PRO A 31 -13.24 28.68 -8.45
CA PRO A 31 -12.08 28.73 -7.55
C PRO A 31 -10.99 27.71 -7.86
N TYR A 32 -11.34 26.54 -8.45
CA TYR A 32 -10.39 25.50 -8.83
C TYR A 32 -9.64 25.80 -10.14
N MET A 33 -10.01 26.85 -10.87
CA MET A 33 -9.34 27.28 -12.10
C MET A 33 -8.11 28.12 -11.74
N GLN A 34 -6.94 27.49 -11.70
CA GLN A 34 -5.70 28.11 -11.22
C GLN A 34 -5.09 29.10 -12.23
N LYS A 35 -5.22 28.84 -13.52
CA LYS A 35 -4.66 29.74 -14.54
C LYS A 35 -5.54 30.94 -14.80
N PRO A 36 -4.98 32.14 -15.02
CA PRO A 36 -5.75 33.38 -15.13
C PRO A 36 -6.80 33.41 -16.24
N ARG A 37 -6.63 32.56 -17.26
CA ARG A 37 -7.51 32.51 -18.44
C ARG A 37 -8.18 31.17 -18.66
N ASP A 38 -8.19 30.28 -17.67
CA ASP A 38 -8.74 28.91 -17.79
C ASP A 38 -10.23 28.89 -18.15
N TRP A 39 -10.96 29.99 -17.92
CA TRP A 39 -12.39 30.13 -18.16
C TRP A 39 -12.75 30.63 -19.57
N ARG A 40 -11.76 31.16 -20.33
CA ARG A 40 -12.02 31.76 -21.66
C ARG A 40 -12.12 30.71 -22.76
N GLU A 41 -12.92 31.01 -23.77
CA GLU A 41 -12.98 30.25 -25.02
C GLU A 41 -11.60 30.22 -25.72
N GLY A 42 -11.30 29.14 -26.43
CA GLY A 42 -10.02 28.91 -27.10
C GLY A 42 -8.85 28.53 -26.20
N MET A 43 -9.03 28.61 -24.87
CA MET A 43 -7.96 28.26 -23.94
C MET A 43 -7.87 26.76 -23.72
N LYS A 44 -6.61 26.28 -23.57
CA LYS A 44 -6.34 24.87 -23.31
C LYS A 44 -6.84 24.47 -21.92
N HIS A 45 -7.62 23.42 -21.84
CA HIS A 45 -8.02 22.82 -20.56
C HIS A 45 -6.79 22.37 -19.77
N SER A 46 -6.75 22.66 -18.48
CA SER A 46 -5.66 22.25 -17.58
C SER A 46 -6.21 21.35 -16.47
N SER A 47 -5.72 20.10 -16.43
CA SER A 47 -6.02 19.16 -15.35
C SER A 47 -5.05 19.38 -14.19
N THR A 48 -5.27 20.41 -13.37
CA THR A 48 -4.48 20.65 -12.17
C THR A 48 -4.90 19.72 -11.03
N ALA A 49 -4.06 19.55 -10.01
CA ALA A 49 -4.41 18.79 -8.82
C ALA A 49 -5.69 19.32 -8.15
N GLN A 50 -5.88 20.63 -8.18
CA GLN A 50 -7.07 21.28 -7.62
C GLN A 50 -8.33 20.99 -8.44
N THR A 51 -8.26 21.05 -9.78
CA THR A 51 -9.35 20.64 -10.67
C THR A 51 -9.72 19.17 -10.45
N MET A 52 -8.72 18.29 -10.35
CA MET A 52 -8.96 16.85 -10.11
C MET A 52 -9.56 16.60 -8.71
N ARG A 53 -9.16 17.37 -7.70
CA ARG A 53 -9.77 17.30 -6.38
C ARG A 53 -11.23 17.71 -6.41
N HIS A 54 -11.53 18.84 -7.07
CA HIS A 54 -12.91 19.32 -7.22
C HIS A 54 -13.80 18.27 -7.91
N LEU A 55 -13.32 17.70 -9.01
CA LEU A 55 -14.05 16.65 -9.73
C LEU A 55 -14.35 15.43 -8.83
N ARG A 56 -13.36 14.99 -8.02
CA ARG A 56 -13.58 13.88 -7.08
C ARG A 56 -14.63 14.20 -6.02
N VAL A 57 -14.59 15.42 -5.45
CA VAL A 57 -15.61 15.88 -4.49
C VAL A 57 -16.98 15.84 -5.12
N ALA A 58 -17.15 16.46 -6.30
CA ALA A 58 -18.44 16.50 -7.00
C ALA A 58 -18.98 15.09 -7.31
N VAL A 59 -18.12 14.16 -7.74
CA VAL A 59 -18.54 12.78 -7.97
C VAL A 59 -18.97 12.10 -6.67
N MET A 60 -18.26 12.31 -5.57
CA MET A 60 -18.62 11.74 -4.27
C MET A 60 -19.98 12.28 -3.78
N GLU A 61 -20.22 13.59 -3.90
CA GLU A 61 -21.51 14.23 -3.57
C GLU A 61 -22.65 13.65 -4.42
N MET A 62 -22.44 13.47 -5.72
CA MET A 62 -23.44 12.87 -6.60
C MET A 62 -23.75 11.41 -6.22
N CYS A 63 -22.72 10.63 -5.86
CA CYS A 63 -22.91 9.25 -5.39
C CYS A 63 -23.66 9.20 -4.05
N GLU A 64 -23.37 10.12 -3.13
CA GLU A 64 -24.07 10.23 -1.85
C GLU A 64 -25.54 10.59 -2.05
N CYS A 65 -25.84 11.58 -2.90
CA CYS A 65 -27.22 11.93 -3.24
C CYS A 65 -28.01 10.79 -3.89
N ALA A 66 -27.34 9.88 -4.58
CA ALA A 66 -27.93 8.71 -5.22
C ALA A 66 -27.91 7.44 -4.35
N ASP A 67 -27.51 7.54 -3.07
CA ASP A 67 -27.37 6.43 -2.12
C ASP A 67 -26.48 5.27 -2.67
N LEU A 68 -25.42 5.64 -3.40
CA LEU A 68 -24.48 4.68 -3.96
C LEU A 68 -23.30 4.45 -3.01
N HIS A 69 -22.95 3.17 -2.81
CA HIS A 69 -21.74 2.84 -2.07
C HIS A 69 -20.50 3.42 -2.75
N GLN A 70 -19.67 4.13 -2.00
CA GLN A 70 -18.47 4.75 -2.52
C GLN A 70 -17.29 4.65 -1.55
N ILE A 71 -16.09 4.76 -2.10
CA ILE A 71 -14.84 4.88 -1.35
C ILE A 71 -14.44 6.36 -1.29
N ASN A 72 -13.73 6.76 -0.23
CA ASN A 72 -13.20 8.12 -0.14
C ASN A 72 -12.08 8.34 -1.17
N LEU A 73 -12.39 9.05 -2.26
CA LEU A 73 -11.46 9.35 -3.35
C LEU A 73 -10.42 10.42 -2.98
N LEU A 74 -10.58 11.11 -1.84
CA LEU A 74 -9.68 12.17 -1.38
C LEU A 74 -8.57 11.63 -0.48
N GLU A 75 -8.79 10.49 0.15
CA GLU A 75 -7.79 9.84 0.97
C GLU A 75 -6.78 9.07 0.15
N ALA A 76 -5.51 9.25 0.49
CA ALA A 76 -4.46 8.41 -0.07
C ALA A 76 -4.56 7.02 0.57
N GLN A 77 -4.91 6.01 -0.21
CA GLN A 77 -4.89 4.63 0.27
C GLN A 77 -3.48 4.26 0.72
N GLY A 78 -3.35 3.80 1.97
CA GLY A 78 -2.05 3.50 2.60
C GLY A 78 -1.23 2.43 1.87
N ASN A 79 -1.89 1.44 1.30
CA ASN A 79 -1.28 0.36 0.52
C ASN A 79 -1.72 0.45 -0.95
N ARG A 80 -0.97 1.23 -1.72
CA ARG A 80 -1.23 1.35 -3.16
C ARG A 80 -0.69 0.12 -3.88
N VAL A 81 -1.57 -0.79 -4.26
CA VAL A 81 -1.25 -1.89 -5.18
C VAL A 81 -1.14 -1.30 -6.59
N SER A 82 0.00 -1.48 -7.25
CA SER A 82 0.15 -1.06 -8.64
C SER A 82 -0.69 -1.95 -9.57
N GLU A 83 -1.16 -1.40 -10.69
CA GLU A 83 -1.88 -2.16 -11.71
C GLU A 83 -1.09 -3.41 -12.15
N ARG A 84 0.22 -3.29 -12.34
CA ARG A 84 1.10 -4.42 -12.64
C ARG A 84 1.04 -5.52 -11.59
N GLU A 85 1.02 -5.15 -10.30
CA GLU A 85 0.92 -6.10 -9.19
C GLU A 85 -0.47 -6.75 -9.13
N TYR A 86 -1.53 -5.98 -9.34
CA TYR A 86 -2.91 -6.49 -9.45
C TYR A 86 -3.04 -7.55 -10.53
N TRP A 87 -2.56 -7.27 -11.74
CA TRP A 87 -2.62 -8.24 -12.84
C TRP A 87 -1.70 -9.44 -12.63
N ALA A 88 -0.54 -9.26 -12.00
CA ALA A 88 0.33 -10.37 -11.62
C ALA A 88 -0.36 -11.30 -10.63
N ARG A 89 -1.05 -10.76 -9.63
CA ARG A 89 -1.85 -11.51 -8.65
C ARG A 89 -2.97 -12.29 -9.33
N ARG A 90 -3.75 -11.65 -10.20
CA ARG A 90 -4.85 -12.34 -10.93
C ARG A 90 -4.35 -13.48 -11.81
N ARG A 91 -3.29 -13.26 -12.57
CA ARG A 91 -2.69 -14.33 -13.40
C ARG A 91 -2.11 -15.45 -12.53
N GLY A 92 -1.47 -15.12 -11.44
CA GLY A 92 -0.94 -16.09 -10.48
C GLY A 92 -2.04 -16.92 -9.83
N GLN A 93 -3.13 -16.29 -9.40
CA GLN A 93 -4.30 -16.99 -8.84
C GLN A 93 -4.91 -17.95 -9.84
N LYS A 94 -5.17 -17.51 -11.08
CA LYS A 94 -5.70 -18.39 -12.13
C LYS A 94 -4.84 -19.63 -12.36
N ARG A 95 -3.51 -19.49 -12.37
CA ARG A 95 -2.59 -20.64 -12.51
C ARG A 95 -2.65 -21.57 -11.30
N LEU A 96 -2.71 -21.00 -10.10
CA LEU A 96 -2.83 -21.75 -8.86
C LEU A 96 -4.14 -22.54 -8.81
N ASP A 97 -5.26 -21.91 -9.19
CA ASP A 97 -6.58 -22.56 -9.23
C ASP A 97 -6.60 -23.73 -10.23
N GLN A 98 -5.98 -23.54 -11.39
CA GLN A 98 -5.85 -24.64 -12.39
C GLN A 98 -4.98 -25.78 -11.86
N ALA A 99 -3.88 -25.49 -11.17
CA ALA A 99 -3.02 -26.51 -10.56
C ALA A 99 -3.76 -27.24 -9.43
N ASN A 100 -4.48 -26.49 -8.58
CA ASN A 100 -5.27 -27.07 -7.48
C ASN A 100 -6.42 -27.96 -8.00
N ALA A 101 -7.09 -27.56 -9.08
CA ALA A 101 -8.12 -28.38 -9.72
C ALA A 101 -7.56 -29.74 -10.16
N ARG A 102 -6.35 -29.76 -10.74
CA ARG A 102 -5.68 -31.03 -11.14
C ARG A 102 -5.34 -31.90 -9.93
N LEU A 103 -4.87 -31.28 -8.81
CA LEU A 103 -4.57 -32.02 -7.58
C LEU A 103 -5.85 -32.62 -6.98
N ILE A 104 -6.95 -31.88 -6.97
CA ILE A 104 -8.25 -32.35 -6.45
C ILE A 104 -8.76 -33.54 -7.26
N VAL A 105 -8.67 -33.48 -8.61
CA VAL A 105 -9.02 -34.60 -9.50
C VAL A 105 -8.17 -35.82 -9.22
N ALA A 106 -6.88 -35.64 -8.86
CA ALA A 106 -5.97 -36.69 -8.46
C ALA A 106 -6.15 -37.17 -7.00
N GLY A 107 -7.17 -36.71 -6.28
CA GLY A 107 -7.45 -37.08 -4.88
C GLY A 107 -6.49 -36.41 -3.87
N GLN A 108 -5.71 -35.42 -4.27
CA GLN A 108 -4.75 -34.74 -3.42
C GLN A 108 -5.31 -33.40 -2.92
N LYS A 109 -5.01 -33.05 -1.66
CA LYS A 109 -5.43 -31.77 -1.08
C LYS A 109 -4.47 -30.65 -1.50
N PRO A 110 -4.97 -29.49 -2.01
CA PRO A 110 -4.16 -28.33 -2.29
C PRO A 110 -3.43 -27.81 -1.05
N LYS A 111 -2.13 -27.53 -1.15
CA LYS A 111 -1.34 -26.93 -0.04
C LYS A 111 -1.55 -25.42 0.09
N GLN A 112 -1.90 -24.76 -1.00
CA GLN A 112 -2.09 -23.31 -1.05
C GLN A 112 -3.29 -22.99 -1.94
N THR A 113 -4.19 -22.14 -1.45
CA THR A 113 -5.41 -21.71 -2.17
C THR A 113 -5.34 -20.24 -2.63
N VAL A 114 -4.50 -19.43 -2.01
CA VAL A 114 -4.36 -18.02 -2.31
C VAL A 114 -2.97 -17.72 -2.82
N TYR A 115 -2.88 -17.18 -4.04
CA TYR A 115 -1.62 -16.74 -4.63
C TYR A 115 -1.18 -15.40 -4.02
N GLN A 116 0.07 -15.32 -3.59
CA GLN A 116 0.70 -14.10 -3.09
C GLN A 116 1.79 -13.65 -4.06
N THR A 117 1.79 -12.35 -4.38
CA THR A 117 2.87 -11.77 -5.18
C THR A 117 4.14 -11.63 -4.31
N GLU A 118 5.30 -11.62 -4.95
CA GLU A 118 6.59 -11.41 -4.28
C GLU A 118 6.60 -10.13 -3.41
N LEU A 119 5.99 -9.03 -3.91
CA LEU A 119 5.88 -7.78 -3.16
C LEU A 119 4.97 -7.92 -1.93
N GLU A 120 3.88 -8.67 -2.05
CA GLU A 120 2.97 -8.94 -0.95
C GLU A 120 3.64 -9.81 0.13
N THR A 121 4.37 -10.84 -0.29
CA THR A 121 5.18 -11.67 0.60
C THR A 121 6.22 -10.83 1.34
N LEU A 122 6.95 -9.99 0.61
CA LEU A 122 7.95 -9.09 1.21
C LEU A 122 7.33 -8.12 2.23
N ARG A 123 6.17 -7.53 1.93
CA ARG A 123 5.44 -6.68 2.88
C ARG A 123 5.09 -7.42 4.16
N LYS A 124 4.59 -8.66 4.06
CA LYS A 124 4.25 -9.49 5.22
C LYS A 124 5.48 -9.84 6.06
N GLN A 125 6.60 -10.17 5.41
CA GLN A 125 7.86 -10.46 6.07
C GLN A 125 8.39 -9.25 6.84
N ILE A 126 8.39 -8.07 6.22
CA ILE A 126 8.78 -6.81 6.89
C ILE A 126 7.85 -6.52 8.06
N ASP A 127 6.54 -6.66 7.89
CA ASP A 127 5.55 -6.43 8.96
C ASP A 127 5.72 -7.38 10.13
N SER A 128 6.02 -8.67 9.87
CA SER A 128 6.22 -9.66 10.92
C SER A 128 7.43 -9.34 11.81
N VAL A 129 8.54 -8.93 11.19
CA VAL A 129 9.76 -8.58 11.91
C VAL A 129 9.63 -7.22 12.60
N LEU A 130 8.97 -6.25 11.94
CA LEU A 130 8.76 -4.92 12.51
C LEU A 130 7.96 -4.95 13.82
N LYS A 131 7.09 -5.94 14.02
CA LYS A 131 6.34 -6.13 15.27
C LYS A 131 7.18 -6.70 16.42
N LYS A 132 8.30 -7.36 16.11
CA LYS A 132 9.16 -8.04 17.10
C LYS A 132 10.34 -7.16 17.52
N ALA A 133 10.94 -6.47 16.56
CA ALA A 133 12.17 -5.72 16.74
C ALA A 133 11.95 -4.43 17.55
N THR A 134 12.97 -4.06 18.30
CA THR A 134 13.02 -2.85 19.11
C THR A 134 14.06 -1.84 18.60
N THR A 135 15.13 -2.31 17.98
CA THR A 135 16.17 -1.47 17.36
C THR A 135 16.25 -1.69 15.84
N PHE A 136 16.86 -0.75 15.13
CA PHE A 136 17.03 -0.85 13.69
C PHE A 136 18.01 -1.97 13.29
N GLU A 137 19.06 -2.14 14.07
CA GLU A 137 20.04 -3.19 13.92
C GLU A 137 19.39 -4.57 14.09
N GLU A 138 18.61 -4.75 15.15
CA GLU A 138 17.82 -5.96 15.39
C GLU A 138 16.83 -6.23 14.25
N PHE A 139 16.11 -5.20 13.81
CA PHE A 139 15.18 -5.31 12.67
C PHE A 139 15.88 -5.79 11.39
N SER A 140 17.05 -5.23 11.07
CA SER A 140 17.84 -5.61 9.91
C SER A 140 18.38 -7.05 10.01
N ALA A 141 18.89 -7.41 11.21
CA ALA A 141 19.42 -8.75 11.49
C ALA A 141 18.32 -9.83 11.40
N LEU A 142 17.17 -9.59 12.04
CA LEU A 142 16.04 -10.52 11.99
C LEU A 142 15.47 -10.70 10.58
N LEU A 143 15.37 -9.62 9.78
CA LEU A 143 14.94 -9.72 8.38
C LEU A 143 15.88 -10.59 7.54
N MET A 144 17.18 -10.46 7.77
CA MET A 144 18.17 -11.30 7.10
C MET A 144 18.09 -12.74 7.58
N GLN A 145 18.00 -12.96 8.90
CA GLN A 145 18.02 -14.29 9.51
C GLN A 145 16.74 -15.09 9.22
N GLU A 146 15.56 -14.49 9.42
CA GLU A 146 14.28 -15.21 9.26
C GLU A 146 13.86 -15.34 7.78
N HIS A 147 14.20 -14.36 6.94
CA HIS A 147 13.65 -14.27 5.58
C HIS A 147 14.69 -14.07 4.47
N GLY A 148 15.97 -13.94 4.80
CA GLY A 148 17.04 -13.66 3.82
C GLY A 148 16.89 -12.30 3.13
N VAL A 149 16.16 -11.35 3.74
CA VAL A 149 15.90 -10.04 3.17
C VAL A 149 16.96 -9.05 3.63
N ALA A 150 17.79 -8.57 2.70
CA ALA A 150 18.77 -7.53 2.98
C ALA A 150 18.12 -6.15 3.04
N VAL A 151 18.51 -5.35 4.03
CA VAL A 151 18.09 -3.96 4.20
C VAL A 151 19.26 -3.04 3.86
N LYS A 152 19.01 -2.01 3.08
CA LYS A 152 20.00 -0.98 2.74
C LYS A 152 19.42 0.39 2.99
N GLU A 153 20.19 1.22 3.69
CA GLU A 153 19.93 2.65 3.79
C GLU A 153 20.80 3.41 2.81
N SER A 154 20.20 4.33 2.05
CA SER A 154 20.92 5.24 1.16
C SER A 154 20.18 6.57 1.10
N ARG A 155 20.89 7.66 1.35
CA ARG A 155 20.37 9.04 1.32
C ARG A 155 19.08 9.20 2.18
N GLY A 156 19.06 8.60 3.38
CA GLY A 156 17.92 8.65 4.29
C GLY A 156 16.71 7.80 3.88
N ARG A 157 16.85 6.92 2.87
CA ARG A 157 15.79 6.05 2.36
C ARG A 157 16.15 4.59 2.56
N LEU A 158 15.16 3.79 2.98
CA LEU A 158 15.31 2.34 3.08
C LEU A 158 14.97 1.65 1.76
N SER A 159 15.67 0.57 1.50
CA SER A 159 15.43 -0.34 0.39
C SER A 159 15.65 -1.77 0.86
N TYR A 160 14.88 -2.71 0.32
CA TYR A 160 14.81 -4.11 0.71
C TYR A 160 15.13 -5.00 -0.48
N CYS A 161 15.92 -6.03 -0.27
CA CYS A 161 16.28 -7.01 -1.30
C CYS A 161 15.94 -8.42 -0.80
N PRO A 162 14.85 -9.04 -1.32
CA PRO A 162 14.57 -10.44 -1.01
C PRO A 162 15.59 -11.38 -1.68
N PRO A 163 15.75 -12.63 -1.18
CA PRO A 163 16.80 -13.54 -1.63
C PRO A 163 16.75 -13.88 -3.13
N ASN A 164 15.56 -13.82 -3.73
CA ASN A 164 15.34 -14.13 -5.16
C ASN A 164 15.61 -12.94 -6.09
N ARG A 165 16.17 -11.85 -5.59
CA ARG A 165 16.45 -10.63 -6.37
C ARG A 165 17.87 -10.13 -6.17
N VAL A 166 18.38 -9.50 -7.23
CA VAL A 166 19.67 -8.77 -7.20
C VAL A 166 19.42 -7.26 -6.95
N LYS A 167 18.26 -6.75 -7.37
CA LYS A 167 17.97 -5.31 -7.29
C LYS A 167 17.12 -4.98 -6.08
N PHE A 168 17.56 -3.99 -5.29
CA PHE A 168 16.82 -3.47 -4.15
C PHE A 168 15.50 -2.80 -4.57
N ILE A 169 14.47 -3.02 -3.78
CA ILE A 169 13.16 -2.41 -3.90
C ILE A 169 13.08 -1.28 -2.86
N THR A 170 12.77 -0.06 -3.29
CA THR A 170 12.64 1.08 -2.38
C THR A 170 11.42 0.91 -1.47
N ALA A 171 11.54 1.30 -0.20
CA ALA A 171 10.45 1.26 0.78
C ALA A 171 9.16 1.91 0.27
N ARG A 172 9.28 3.07 -0.39
CA ARG A 172 8.15 3.80 -0.98
C ARG A 172 7.34 2.99 -2.00
N LYS A 173 8.00 2.08 -2.74
CA LYS A 173 7.33 1.19 -3.70
C LYS A 173 6.51 0.10 -3.00
N LEU A 174 6.92 -0.30 -1.81
CA LEU A 174 6.21 -1.29 -1.01
C LEU A 174 5.03 -0.67 -0.26
N SER A 175 5.31 0.32 0.60
CA SER A 175 4.32 1.12 1.34
C SER A 175 5.03 2.26 2.06
N LYS A 176 4.33 3.37 2.33
CA LYS A 176 4.81 4.45 3.21
C LYS A 176 5.18 3.95 4.60
N LYS A 177 4.50 2.92 5.10
CA LYS A 177 4.74 2.27 6.40
C LYS A 177 6.18 1.77 6.55
N PHE A 178 6.84 1.39 5.46
CA PHE A 178 8.21 0.85 5.45
C PHE A 178 9.29 1.89 5.17
N GLU A 179 8.92 3.18 5.07
CA GLU A 179 9.89 4.27 4.98
C GLU A 179 10.61 4.45 6.33
N LYS A 180 11.86 4.92 6.31
CA LYS A 180 12.73 5.02 7.49
C LYS A 180 12.03 5.67 8.69
N LYS A 181 11.37 6.81 8.49
CA LYS A 181 10.67 7.54 9.57
C LYS A 181 9.59 6.68 10.23
N GLN A 182 8.82 5.93 9.46
CA GLN A 182 7.73 5.10 9.97
C GLN A 182 8.26 3.83 10.66
N VAL A 183 9.30 3.22 10.10
CA VAL A 183 9.99 2.07 10.72
C VAL A 183 10.56 2.48 12.08
N LEU A 184 11.31 3.57 12.17
CA LEU A 184 11.87 4.05 13.45
C LEU A 184 10.78 4.40 14.47
N ALA A 185 9.67 5.00 14.02
CA ALA A 185 8.53 5.28 14.91
C ALA A 185 7.89 3.99 15.46
N ALA A 186 7.74 2.96 14.62
CA ALA A 186 7.19 1.67 15.05
C ALA A 186 8.12 0.96 16.04
N LEU A 187 9.45 0.97 15.80
CA LEU A 187 10.44 0.40 16.71
C LEU A 187 10.43 1.13 18.07
N ALA A 188 10.37 2.46 18.06
CA ALA A 188 10.26 3.24 19.29
C ALA A 188 8.96 2.94 20.08
N GLN A 189 7.88 2.62 19.38
CA GLN A 189 6.64 2.20 20.02
C GLN A 189 6.78 0.81 20.66
N ASN A 190 7.47 -0.13 20.00
CA ASN A 190 7.72 -1.47 20.54
C ASN A 190 8.53 -1.41 21.85
N ILE A 191 9.54 -0.51 21.95
CA ILE A 191 10.30 -0.29 23.20
C ILE A 191 9.36 0.11 24.35
N ARG A 192 8.38 0.98 24.09
CA ARG A 192 7.42 1.44 25.11
C ARG A 192 6.46 0.35 25.56
N LEU A 193 6.18 -0.62 24.70
CA LEU A 193 5.26 -1.73 24.96
C LEU A 193 5.99 -2.95 25.55
N ALA A 194 7.31 -3.01 25.50
CA ALA A 194 8.09 -4.07 26.11
C ALA A 194 7.91 -4.00 27.63
N PRO A 195 7.57 -5.13 28.31
CA PRO A 195 7.44 -5.14 29.76
C PRO A 195 8.78 -4.75 30.39
N THR A 196 8.76 -3.71 31.23
CA THR A 196 9.92 -3.31 32.03
C THR A 196 10.25 -4.47 32.97
N ILE A 197 11.27 -5.24 32.66
CA ILE A 197 11.82 -6.23 33.60
C ILE A 197 12.43 -5.43 34.75
N GLN A 198 11.71 -5.37 35.86
CA GLN A 198 12.31 -4.81 37.10
C GLN A 198 13.48 -5.70 37.48
N PRO A 199 14.66 -5.12 37.79
CA PRO A 199 15.77 -5.90 38.29
C PRO A 199 15.34 -6.56 39.59
N ILE A 200 15.45 -7.89 39.65
CA ILE A 200 15.25 -8.69 40.85
C ILE A 200 16.21 -8.14 41.89
N ALA A 201 15.66 -7.54 42.97
CA ALA A 201 16.46 -7.10 44.09
C ALA A 201 17.21 -8.32 44.63
N THR A 202 18.53 -8.32 44.48
CA THR A 202 19.40 -9.30 45.11
C THR A 202 19.31 -9.12 46.62
N ASP A 203 18.66 -10.05 47.27
CA ASP A 203 18.62 -10.18 48.72
C ASP A 203 20.04 -10.23 49.25
N LYS A 204 20.36 -9.30 50.16
CA LYS A 204 21.64 -9.27 50.88
C LYS A 204 21.67 -10.46 51.82
N PRO A 205 22.78 -11.26 51.85
CA PRO A 205 22.89 -12.33 52.84
C PRO A 205 22.96 -11.71 54.25
N ASP A 206 22.10 -12.26 55.11
CA ASP A 206 22.06 -11.95 56.54
C ASP A 206 23.44 -12.14 57.20
N ARG A 207 23.89 -11.09 57.85
CA ARG A 207 25.11 -11.09 58.71
C ARG A 207 24.79 -11.87 59.98
N ILE A 208 25.28 -13.09 60.05
CA ILE A 208 25.30 -13.88 61.30
C ILE A 208 26.26 -13.16 62.26
N GLN A 209 25.71 -12.59 63.32
CA GLN A 209 26.48 -12.12 64.48
C GLN A 209 26.80 -13.31 65.39
N LYS A 210 28.09 -13.48 65.69
CA LYS A 210 28.55 -14.27 66.81
C LYS A 210 28.57 -13.41 68.04
#